data_cd207bf78ea68250ab47ece38e6e2180
#
_entry.id   cd207bf78ea68250ab47ece38e6e2180
#
_cell.length_a   1.000
_cell.length_b   1.000
_cell.length_c   1.000
_cell.angle_alpha   90.00
_cell.angle_beta   90.00
_cell.angle_gamma   90.00
#
_symmetry.space_group_name_H-M   'P 1'
#
loop_
_entity.id
_entity.type
_entity.pdbx_description
1 polymer ?
#
loop_
_entity_poly.entity_id
_entity_poly.type
_entity_poly.pdbx_seq_one_letter_code
_entity_poly.pdbx_strand_id
1 'polypeptide(L)'
;MVIANATGCSSIYGGSSPTSPYSVSWANSLFEDNAEFGLGIRVAEDINRKKIIKIMKDNMDNVSTKNKELFRRYIDDPNNYKNSVIIKDNIDYDEIPELLPLNEYIPNKSVWIIGGDGWSYDIGFSGIDHVIASNENVNILVLDNEIYSNTGGQTSKSSNKASISKFSSKGKKTSKKDLAKIFMNYDNVYVAQVCLGANVESTISAFKEANEHIGPSIIIAYAPCILHGIKGGMKNSLEEEKLIVKSGYFPIFRYNKSKNEFKLDYKNVDFNLYTEVLKNETRYKMIAEVNPKNAKRLLIDNINSARERFNYYLDLENKLTEEVIED
;
A
#
# COMPACT_ATOMS: atom_id res chain seq x y z
N MET A 1 13.40 -8.39 2.75
CA MET A 1 12.22 -7.55 3.06
C MET A 1 12.07 -7.46 4.57
N VAL A 2 11.70 -6.29 5.08
CA VAL A 2 11.34 -6.05 6.49
C VAL A 2 9.96 -5.37 6.50
N ILE A 3 9.12 -5.69 7.47
CA ILE A 3 7.76 -5.17 7.56
C ILE A 3 7.57 -4.40 8.87
N ALA A 4 7.10 -3.15 8.78
CA ALA A 4 6.51 -2.39 9.86
C ALA A 4 4.99 -2.48 9.75
N ASN A 5 4.31 -3.07 10.73
CA ASN A 5 2.86 -3.30 10.68
C ASN A 5 2.13 -2.44 11.71
N ALA A 6 1.11 -1.71 11.28
CA ALA A 6 0.25 -0.94 12.17
C ALA A 6 -0.67 -1.86 12.97
N THR A 7 -0.91 -1.53 14.23
CA THR A 7 -1.89 -2.23 15.08
C THR A 7 -3.27 -2.24 14.42
N GLY A 8 -3.97 -3.37 14.46
CA GLY A 8 -5.30 -3.53 13.87
C GLY A 8 -5.55 -4.94 13.36
N CYS A 9 -6.42 -5.11 12.36
CA CYS A 9 -6.71 -6.43 11.80
C CYS A 9 -5.46 -7.10 11.20
N SER A 10 -4.58 -6.34 10.54
CA SER A 10 -3.34 -6.86 9.98
C SER A 10 -2.40 -7.45 11.04
N SER A 11 -2.37 -6.88 12.26
CA SER A 11 -1.59 -7.45 13.36
C SER A 11 -2.20 -8.72 13.94
N ILE A 12 -3.53 -8.87 13.87
CA ILE A 12 -4.20 -10.08 14.37
C ILE A 12 -3.83 -11.29 13.52
N TYR A 13 -4.02 -11.26 12.21
CA TYR A 13 -3.64 -12.38 11.36
C TYR A 13 -2.12 -12.50 11.17
N GLY A 14 -1.38 -11.39 11.23
CA GLY A 14 0.09 -11.39 11.16
C GLY A 14 0.76 -11.96 12.42
N GLY A 15 0.17 -11.72 13.60
CA GLY A 15 0.74 -12.14 14.90
C GLY A 15 0.45 -13.56 15.33
N SER A 16 -0.44 -14.29 14.66
CA SER A 16 -0.86 -15.62 15.07
C SER A 16 0.05 -16.71 14.50
N SER A 17 1.03 -17.14 15.29
CA SER A 17 1.82 -18.33 14.93
C SER A 17 1.01 -19.63 15.20
N PRO A 18 0.99 -20.61 14.28
CA PRO A 18 1.76 -20.75 13.05
C PRO A 18 1.09 -20.14 11.81
N THR A 19 0.01 -19.41 11.98
CA THR A 19 -0.84 -18.90 10.87
C THR A 19 -0.41 -17.54 10.32
N SER A 20 0.73 -16.99 10.81
CA SER A 20 1.23 -15.72 10.32
C SER A 20 1.49 -15.76 8.80
N PRO A 21 0.93 -14.82 8.01
CA PRO A 21 1.21 -14.74 6.59
C PRO A 21 2.61 -14.18 6.30
N TYR A 22 3.27 -13.59 7.29
CA TYR A 22 4.59 -13.00 7.13
C TYR A 22 5.68 -14.05 7.37
N SER A 23 6.37 -14.42 6.29
CA SER A 23 7.53 -15.31 6.35
C SER A 23 8.87 -14.57 6.52
N VAL A 24 8.82 -13.23 6.60
CA VAL A 24 9.96 -12.34 6.77
C VAL A 24 9.90 -11.62 8.11
N SER A 25 10.99 -10.95 8.49
CA SER A 25 11.05 -10.15 9.71
C SER A 25 9.99 -9.05 9.69
N TRP A 26 9.20 -8.96 10.75
CA TRP A 26 8.21 -7.92 10.90
C TRP A 26 8.12 -7.45 12.35
N ALA A 27 7.73 -6.19 12.53
CA ALA A 27 7.48 -5.60 13.83
C ALA A 27 6.15 -4.86 13.82
N ASN A 28 5.47 -4.85 14.96
CA ASN A 28 4.19 -4.18 15.15
C ASN A 28 4.40 -2.89 15.94
N SER A 29 3.82 -1.79 15.48
CA SER A 29 3.79 -0.53 16.21
C SER A 29 2.36 0.00 16.36
N LEU A 30 2.19 1.10 17.07
CA LEU A 30 0.89 1.72 17.29
C LEU A 30 0.36 2.40 16.01
N PHE A 31 -0.93 2.70 15.96
CA PHE A 31 -1.57 3.40 14.85
C PHE A 31 -0.93 4.76 14.56
N GLU A 32 -0.51 5.45 15.63
CA GLU A 32 -0.06 6.82 15.55
C GLU A 32 1.29 6.96 14.86
N ASP A 33 2.19 5.99 15.05
CA ASP A 33 3.61 6.12 14.74
C ASP A 33 4.15 5.08 13.74
N ASN A 34 3.30 4.20 13.20
CA ASN A 34 3.77 3.11 12.35
C ASN A 34 4.47 3.57 11.06
N ALA A 35 4.05 4.68 10.50
CA ALA A 35 4.67 5.22 9.30
C ALA A 35 6.09 5.70 9.61
N GLU A 36 6.26 6.47 10.67
CA GLU A 36 7.55 6.98 11.14
C GLU A 36 8.46 5.85 11.64
N PHE A 37 7.88 4.83 12.28
CA PHE A 37 8.63 3.63 12.68
C PHE A 37 9.21 2.91 11.45
N GLY A 38 8.42 2.71 10.40
CA GLY A 38 8.89 2.11 9.16
C GLY A 38 9.93 2.98 8.43
N LEU A 39 9.75 4.30 8.44
CA LEU A 39 10.75 5.25 7.94
C LEU A 39 12.07 5.11 8.73
N GLY A 40 11.98 5.01 10.06
CA GLY A 40 13.15 4.81 10.92
C GLY A 40 13.93 3.54 10.57
N ILE A 41 13.24 2.43 10.25
CA ILE A 41 13.86 1.19 9.75
C ILE A 41 14.62 1.47 8.44
N ARG A 42 14.01 2.17 7.47
CA ARG A 42 14.68 2.50 6.20
C ARG A 42 15.93 3.34 6.40
N VAL A 43 15.83 4.39 7.19
CA VAL A 43 16.95 5.28 7.51
C VAL A 43 18.10 4.51 8.20
N ALA A 44 17.76 3.61 9.14
CA ALA A 44 18.76 2.77 9.81
C ALA A 44 19.46 1.80 8.85
N GLU A 45 18.72 1.16 7.95
CA GLU A 45 19.26 0.31 6.88
C GLU A 45 20.24 1.12 6.00
N ASP A 46 19.88 2.32 5.57
CA ASP A 46 20.73 3.14 4.71
C ASP A 46 21.99 3.67 5.40
N ILE A 47 21.89 4.09 6.68
CA ILE A 47 23.04 4.51 7.48
C ILE A 47 24.04 3.35 7.61
N ASN A 48 23.57 2.16 7.97
CA ASN A 48 24.45 1.00 8.12
C ASN A 48 25.09 0.59 6.79
N ARG A 49 24.37 0.63 5.70
CA ARG A 49 24.92 0.34 4.36
C ARG A 49 25.96 1.37 3.91
N LYS A 50 25.73 2.66 4.17
CA LYS A 50 26.74 3.70 3.95
C LYS A 50 28.01 3.45 4.77
N LYS A 51 27.86 3.01 6.04
CA LYS A 51 28.96 2.63 6.91
C LYS A 51 29.73 1.41 6.36
N ILE A 52 29.02 0.38 5.87
CA ILE A 52 29.63 -0.80 5.22
C ILE A 52 30.48 -0.37 4.04
N ILE A 53 29.91 0.45 3.13
CA ILE A 53 30.64 0.94 1.95
C ILE A 53 31.88 1.71 2.35
N LYS A 54 31.81 2.53 3.40
CA LYS A 54 32.97 3.25 3.93
C LYS A 54 34.04 2.29 4.44
N ILE A 55 33.68 1.32 5.29
CA ILE A 55 34.60 0.31 5.83
C ILE A 55 35.29 -0.45 4.68
N MET A 56 34.53 -0.89 3.69
CA MET A 56 35.08 -1.60 2.52
C MET A 56 36.08 -0.73 1.73
N LYS A 57 35.77 0.56 1.53
CA LYS A 57 36.68 1.50 0.85
C LYS A 57 37.96 1.75 1.63
N ASP A 58 37.84 1.99 2.94
CA ASP A 58 38.97 2.33 3.81
C ASP A 58 39.94 1.14 3.98
N ASN A 59 39.45 -0.09 3.82
CA ASN A 59 40.25 -1.31 3.95
C ASN A 59 40.61 -1.98 2.62
N MET A 60 40.31 -1.35 1.50
CA MET A 60 40.49 -1.96 0.16
C MET A 60 41.92 -2.46 -0.07
N ASP A 61 42.94 -1.77 0.44
CA ASP A 61 44.36 -2.14 0.26
C ASP A 61 44.86 -3.15 1.27
N ASN A 62 44.14 -3.38 2.34
CA ASN A 62 44.56 -4.20 3.50
C ASN A 62 44.01 -5.63 3.51
N VAL A 63 43.15 -5.98 2.54
CA VAL A 63 42.49 -7.28 2.48
C VAL A 63 42.97 -8.10 1.27
N SER A 64 42.68 -9.39 1.26
CA SER A 64 43.03 -10.32 0.19
C SER A 64 42.40 -9.92 -1.16
N THR A 65 42.94 -10.47 -2.23
CA THR A 65 42.38 -10.29 -3.61
C THR A 65 40.93 -10.72 -3.67
N LYS A 66 40.54 -11.77 -2.94
CA LYS A 66 39.16 -12.25 -2.85
C LYS A 66 38.24 -11.18 -2.27
N ASN A 67 38.56 -10.64 -1.10
CA ASN A 67 37.77 -9.60 -0.46
C ASN A 67 37.74 -8.30 -1.29
N LYS A 68 38.87 -7.92 -1.93
CA LYS A 68 38.94 -6.75 -2.83
C LYS A 68 37.91 -6.86 -3.98
N GLU A 69 37.80 -8.02 -4.58
CA GLU A 69 36.84 -8.24 -5.69
C GLU A 69 35.40 -8.16 -5.19
N LEU A 70 35.08 -8.77 -4.04
CA LEU A 70 33.75 -8.71 -3.43
C LEU A 70 33.37 -7.27 -3.06
N PHE A 71 34.31 -6.49 -2.48
CA PHE A 71 34.09 -5.10 -2.10
C PHE A 71 33.82 -4.22 -3.33
N ARG A 72 34.60 -4.36 -4.41
CA ARG A 72 34.36 -3.63 -5.67
C ARG A 72 32.98 -3.93 -6.20
N ARG A 73 32.60 -5.20 -6.32
CA ARG A 73 31.27 -5.60 -6.79
C ARG A 73 30.12 -5.04 -5.93
N TYR A 74 30.32 -4.96 -4.63
CA TYR A 74 29.32 -4.38 -3.73
C TYR A 74 29.23 -2.84 -3.88
N ILE A 75 30.36 -2.17 -3.98
CA ILE A 75 30.43 -0.71 -4.12
C ILE A 75 29.85 -0.26 -5.45
N ASP A 76 30.09 -1.01 -6.54
CA ASP A 76 29.62 -0.69 -7.89
C ASP A 76 28.10 -0.85 -8.02
N ASP A 77 27.50 -1.85 -7.36
CA ASP A 77 26.06 -2.10 -7.39
C ASP A 77 25.52 -2.55 -6.03
N PRO A 78 25.45 -1.64 -5.04
CA PRO A 78 25.03 -1.97 -3.67
C PRO A 78 23.54 -2.30 -3.56
N ASN A 79 22.74 -2.01 -4.59
CA ASN A 79 21.30 -2.23 -4.58
C ASN A 79 20.90 -3.61 -5.13
N ASN A 80 21.81 -4.34 -5.70
CA ASN A 80 21.55 -5.67 -6.22
C ASN A 80 21.45 -6.71 -5.08
N TYR A 81 20.23 -7.05 -4.72
CA TYR A 81 19.96 -7.95 -3.60
C TYR A 81 20.66 -9.32 -3.77
N LYS A 82 20.58 -9.91 -4.97
CA LYS A 82 21.18 -11.24 -5.22
C LYS A 82 22.68 -11.21 -5.07
N ASN A 83 23.34 -10.21 -5.66
CA ASN A 83 24.77 -10.02 -5.52
C ASN A 83 25.17 -9.76 -4.06
N SER A 84 24.44 -8.91 -3.36
CA SER A 84 24.75 -8.58 -1.97
C SER A 84 24.62 -9.76 -1.02
N VAL A 85 23.68 -10.70 -1.24
CA VAL A 85 23.61 -11.97 -0.49
C VAL A 85 24.85 -12.83 -0.78
N ILE A 86 25.22 -13.00 -2.04
CA ILE A 86 26.43 -13.76 -2.40
C ILE A 86 27.68 -13.12 -1.77
N ILE A 87 27.78 -11.80 -1.80
CA ILE A 87 28.91 -11.08 -1.22
C ILE A 87 28.95 -11.30 0.29
N LYS A 88 27.83 -11.12 1.00
CA LYS A 88 27.73 -11.38 2.45
C LYS A 88 28.25 -12.77 2.83
N ASP A 89 27.85 -13.80 2.08
CA ASP A 89 28.17 -15.19 2.39
C ASP A 89 29.62 -15.58 2.02
N ASN A 90 30.31 -14.78 1.22
CA ASN A 90 31.67 -15.07 0.74
C ASN A 90 32.76 -14.15 1.30
N ILE A 91 32.41 -13.08 2.01
CA ILE A 91 33.41 -12.22 2.72
C ILE A 91 34.16 -13.07 3.74
N ASP A 92 35.47 -12.93 3.76
CA ASP A 92 36.30 -13.41 4.86
C ASP A 92 36.32 -12.33 5.95
N TYR A 93 35.49 -12.55 6.97
CA TYR A 93 35.32 -11.61 8.10
C TYR A 93 36.52 -11.61 9.05
N ASP A 94 37.41 -12.60 9.02
CA ASP A 94 38.61 -12.62 9.82
C ASP A 94 39.60 -11.53 9.36
N GLU A 95 39.57 -11.20 8.06
CA GLU A 95 40.36 -10.08 7.51
C GLU A 95 39.74 -8.71 7.79
N ILE A 96 38.44 -8.66 8.10
CA ILE A 96 37.67 -7.42 8.29
C ILE A 96 36.59 -7.60 9.38
N PRO A 97 36.96 -7.80 10.65
CA PRO A 97 36.03 -8.06 11.75
C PRO A 97 34.99 -6.95 11.96
N GLU A 98 35.31 -5.72 11.53
CA GLU A 98 34.40 -4.55 11.63
C GLU A 98 33.11 -4.72 10.83
N LEU A 99 33.10 -5.56 9.77
CA LEU A 99 31.90 -5.85 9.00
C LEU A 99 31.00 -6.91 9.64
N LEU A 100 31.52 -7.75 10.54
CA LEU A 100 30.75 -8.85 11.13
C LEU A 100 29.46 -8.38 11.83
N PRO A 101 29.47 -7.33 12.69
CA PRO A 101 28.26 -6.84 13.34
C PRO A 101 27.28 -6.14 12.36
N LEU A 102 27.73 -5.83 11.14
CA LEU A 102 26.95 -5.16 10.10
C LEU A 102 26.51 -6.10 8.99
N ASN A 103 26.85 -7.38 9.05
CA ASN A 103 26.64 -8.33 7.95
C ASN A 103 25.17 -8.44 7.50
N GLU A 104 24.22 -8.30 8.43
CA GLU A 104 22.77 -8.34 8.13
C GLU A 104 22.28 -7.15 7.30
N TYR A 105 23.07 -6.07 7.22
CA TYR A 105 22.77 -4.87 6.43
C TYR A 105 23.43 -4.88 5.04
N ILE A 106 24.30 -5.86 4.73
CA ILE A 106 24.90 -5.99 3.38
C ILE A 106 23.81 -6.21 2.33
N PRO A 107 22.84 -7.15 2.48
CA PRO A 107 21.76 -7.28 1.53
C PRO A 107 20.80 -6.09 1.60
N ASN A 108 20.52 -5.47 0.44
CA ASN A 108 19.54 -4.39 0.35
C ASN A 108 18.13 -4.93 0.56
N LYS A 109 17.55 -4.71 1.72
CA LYS A 109 16.19 -5.14 2.07
C LYS A 109 15.18 -4.07 1.69
N SER A 110 14.11 -4.46 1.01
CA SER A 110 12.94 -3.59 0.87
C SER A 110 12.24 -3.42 2.21
N VAL A 111 11.80 -2.21 2.52
CA VAL A 111 11.01 -1.89 3.72
C VAL A 111 9.56 -1.67 3.32
N TRP A 112 8.66 -2.39 3.97
CA TRP A 112 7.22 -2.30 3.76
C TRP A 112 6.53 -1.83 5.04
N ILE A 113 5.67 -0.82 4.90
CA ILE A 113 4.85 -0.27 5.96
C ILE A 113 3.41 -0.68 5.67
N ILE A 114 2.79 -1.47 6.54
CA ILE A 114 1.48 -2.07 6.29
C ILE A 114 0.49 -1.63 7.36
N GLY A 115 -0.71 -1.25 6.96
CA GLY A 115 -1.79 -0.95 7.89
C GLY A 115 -3.16 -0.82 7.23
N GLY A 116 -4.19 -0.68 8.05
CA GLY A 116 -5.58 -0.58 7.61
C GLY A 116 -6.00 0.85 7.26
N ASP A 117 -7.28 1.00 6.91
CA ASP A 117 -7.87 2.29 6.54
C ASP A 117 -7.92 3.29 7.71
N GLY A 118 -8.21 2.85 8.91
CA GLY A 118 -8.20 3.71 10.10
C GLY A 118 -6.83 4.34 10.36
N TRP A 119 -5.77 3.60 10.14
CA TRP A 119 -4.42 4.12 10.16
C TRP A 119 -4.18 5.12 9.03
N SER A 120 -4.37 4.71 7.79
CA SER A 120 -3.93 5.49 6.64
C SER A 120 -4.81 6.69 6.29
N TYR A 121 -6.12 6.61 6.53
CA TYR A 121 -7.05 7.69 6.21
C TYR A 121 -7.26 8.68 7.35
N ASP A 122 -7.03 8.25 8.58
CA ASP A 122 -7.36 8.99 9.79
C ASP A 122 -6.13 9.28 10.66
N ILE A 123 -5.85 8.44 11.66
CA ILE A 123 -4.92 8.79 12.74
C ILE A 123 -3.45 8.81 12.31
N GLY A 124 -3.01 7.90 11.45
CA GLY A 124 -1.64 7.83 10.93
C GLY A 124 -1.42 8.59 9.61
N PHE A 125 -2.43 9.33 9.13
CA PHE A 125 -2.33 10.03 7.84
C PHE A 125 -1.16 11.01 7.78
N SER A 126 -0.93 11.79 8.83
CA SER A 126 0.17 12.76 8.87
C SER A 126 1.55 12.09 8.82
N GLY A 127 1.70 10.92 9.46
CA GLY A 127 2.92 10.14 9.38
C GLY A 127 3.18 9.60 7.97
N ILE A 128 2.14 9.08 7.31
CA ILE A 128 2.25 8.63 5.90
C ILE A 128 2.61 9.80 4.98
N ASP A 129 1.99 10.95 5.18
CA ASP A 129 2.28 12.17 4.43
C ASP A 129 3.76 12.58 4.58
N HIS A 130 4.28 12.58 5.81
CA HIS A 130 5.68 12.84 6.11
C HIS A 130 6.62 11.81 5.44
N VAL A 131 6.29 10.52 5.50
CA VAL A 131 7.09 9.45 4.88
C VAL A 131 7.17 9.64 3.36
N ILE A 132 6.05 9.93 2.71
CA ILE A 132 6.05 10.18 1.25
C ILE A 132 6.82 11.45 0.92
N ALA A 133 6.64 12.52 1.71
CA ALA A 133 7.38 13.78 1.55
C ALA A 133 8.89 13.63 1.77
N SER A 134 9.35 12.66 2.55
CA SER A 134 10.77 12.42 2.80
C SER A 134 11.53 11.90 1.57
N ASN A 135 10.82 11.42 0.57
CA ASN A 135 11.37 10.81 -0.65
C ASN A 135 12.30 9.61 -0.40
N GLU A 136 12.19 8.97 0.76
CA GLU A 136 12.93 7.75 1.08
C GLU A 136 12.32 6.52 0.37
N ASN A 137 13.17 5.54 0.05
CA ASN A 137 12.74 4.34 -0.68
C ASN A 137 12.01 3.36 0.25
N VAL A 138 10.71 3.58 0.43
CA VAL A 138 9.80 2.76 1.25
C VAL A 138 8.55 2.38 0.47
N ASN A 139 7.99 1.22 0.78
CA ASN A 139 6.74 0.76 0.20
C ASN A 139 5.65 0.77 1.28
N ILE A 140 4.53 1.40 0.99
CA ILE A 140 3.38 1.48 1.88
C ILE A 140 2.25 0.63 1.30
N LEU A 141 1.69 -0.27 2.11
CA LEU A 141 0.51 -1.05 1.76
C LEU A 141 -0.66 -0.69 2.68
N VAL A 142 -1.69 -0.12 2.09
CA VAL A 142 -2.96 0.17 2.77
C VAL A 142 -3.96 -0.93 2.48
N LEU A 143 -4.42 -1.63 3.53
CA LEU A 143 -5.52 -2.57 3.46
C LEU A 143 -6.83 -1.81 3.67
N ASP A 144 -7.43 -1.37 2.59
CA ASP A 144 -8.63 -0.51 2.60
C ASP A 144 -9.91 -1.35 2.73
N ASN A 145 -10.31 -1.61 3.96
CA ASN A 145 -11.56 -2.30 4.27
C ASN A 145 -12.71 -1.34 4.63
N GLU A 146 -12.53 -0.04 4.44
CA GLU A 146 -13.56 1.01 4.54
C GLU A 146 -14.28 1.13 5.90
N ILE A 147 -13.70 0.55 6.97
CA ILE A 147 -14.27 0.55 8.31
C ILE A 147 -13.22 0.21 9.37
N TYR A 148 -13.27 0.85 10.54
CA TYR A 148 -12.50 0.40 11.72
C TYR A 148 -13.08 -0.93 12.23
N SER A 149 -12.65 -2.05 11.65
CA SER A 149 -13.27 -3.35 11.95
C SER A 149 -12.80 -3.93 13.28
N ASN A 150 -11.51 -3.91 13.56
CA ASN A 150 -10.94 -4.53 14.77
C ASN A 150 -11.43 -3.87 16.08
N THR A 151 -11.70 -2.57 16.06
CA THR A 151 -12.20 -1.81 17.22
C THR A 151 -13.72 -1.87 17.38
N GLY A 152 -14.42 -2.51 16.45
CA GLY A 152 -15.85 -2.82 16.56
C GLY A 152 -16.77 -2.09 15.58
N GLY A 153 -16.28 -1.65 14.43
CA GLY A 153 -17.10 -1.19 13.32
C GLY A 153 -17.43 0.31 13.31
N GLN A 154 -16.43 1.15 13.58
CA GLN A 154 -16.59 2.61 13.49
C GLN A 154 -16.37 3.08 12.03
N THR A 155 -17.00 4.21 11.70
CA THR A 155 -16.77 4.87 10.40
C THR A 155 -15.34 5.41 10.32
N SER A 156 -14.72 5.27 9.15
CA SER A 156 -13.45 5.93 8.82
C SER A 156 -13.65 6.97 7.71
N LYS A 157 -12.62 7.75 7.41
CA LYS A 157 -12.65 8.63 6.22
C LYS A 157 -12.62 7.83 4.91
N SER A 158 -12.25 6.56 4.95
CA SER A 158 -12.33 5.64 3.82
C SER A 158 -13.75 5.10 3.57
N SER A 159 -14.64 5.12 4.56
CA SER A 159 -16.02 4.67 4.38
C SER A 159 -16.76 5.52 3.33
N ASN A 160 -17.55 4.89 2.45
CA ASN A 160 -18.34 5.61 1.45
C ASN A 160 -19.62 6.22 2.01
N LYS A 161 -20.24 7.18 1.28
CA LYS A 161 -21.56 7.73 1.60
C LYS A 161 -22.60 6.63 1.76
N ALA A 162 -23.61 6.86 2.54
CA ALA A 162 -24.70 5.95 2.88
C ALA A 162 -24.30 4.70 3.70
N SER A 163 -23.03 4.39 3.86
CA SER A 163 -22.61 3.24 4.68
C SER A 163 -22.98 3.45 6.15
N ILE A 164 -23.57 2.43 6.76
CA ILE A 164 -23.94 2.39 8.16
C ILE A 164 -22.80 1.76 8.95
N SER A 165 -22.40 2.45 10.01
CA SER A 165 -21.37 2.02 10.95
C SER A 165 -21.55 2.75 12.27
N LYS A 166 -20.80 2.37 13.33
CA LYS A 166 -20.74 3.19 14.54
C LYS A 166 -20.26 4.59 14.20
N PHE A 167 -20.83 5.60 14.83
CA PHE A 167 -20.71 7.04 14.56
C PHE A 167 -21.34 7.51 13.23
N SER A 168 -21.89 6.59 12.43
CA SER A 168 -22.64 6.87 11.20
C SER A 168 -23.91 6.02 11.11
N SER A 169 -24.66 5.90 12.20
CA SER A 169 -25.84 5.03 12.33
C SER A 169 -27.00 5.39 11.40
N LYS A 170 -27.04 6.63 10.88
CA LYS A 170 -28.03 7.10 9.89
C LYS A 170 -27.46 7.19 8.47
N GLY A 171 -26.35 6.51 8.22
CA GLY A 171 -25.59 6.56 6.97
C GLY A 171 -24.61 7.73 6.89
N LYS A 172 -23.38 7.45 6.46
CA LYS A 172 -22.34 8.47 6.30
C LYS A 172 -22.75 9.51 5.27
N LYS A 173 -22.59 10.78 5.59
CA LYS A 173 -22.98 11.91 4.72
C LYS A 173 -21.85 12.42 3.83
N THR A 174 -20.59 12.24 4.26
CA THR A 174 -19.41 12.73 3.54
C THR A 174 -18.87 11.67 2.60
N SER A 175 -18.23 12.10 1.51
CA SER A 175 -17.57 11.23 0.56
C SER A 175 -16.37 10.51 1.21
N LYS A 176 -15.96 9.40 0.61
CA LYS A 176 -14.68 8.75 0.87
C LYS A 176 -13.55 9.75 0.57
N LYS A 177 -12.57 9.84 1.47
CA LYS A 177 -11.32 10.56 1.20
C LYS A 177 -10.58 9.83 0.08
N ASP A 178 -10.18 10.53 -0.94
CA ASP A 178 -9.40 9.95 -2.03
C ASP A 178 -7.91 10.02 -1.69
N LEU A 179 -7.42 8.96 -1.06
CA LEU A 179 -6.04 8.87 -0.56
C LEU A 179 -5.03 8.86 -1.72
N ALA A 180 -5.33 8.13 -2.78
CA ALA A 180 -4.47 8.05 -3.95
C ALA A 180 -4.29 9.43 -4.61
N LYS A 181 -5.40 10.14 -4.84
CA LYS A 181 -5.37 11.49 -5.43
C LYS A 181 -4.55 12.48 -4.62
N ILE A 182 -4.53 12.35 -3.28
CA ILE A 182 -3.74 13.20 -2.42
C ILE A 182 -2.25 12.94 -2.66
N PHE A 183 -1.82 11.69 -2.65
CA PHE A 183 -0.40 11.34 -2.78
C PHE A 183 0.14 11.45 -4.21
N MET A 184 -0.69 11.43 -5.23
CA MET A 184 -0.29 11.73 -6.60
C MET A 184 0.28 13.16 -6.81
N ASN A 185 0.12 14.04 -5.83
CA ASN A 185 0.67 15.40 -5.90
C ASN A 185 2.17 15.49 -5.54
N TYR A 186 2.78 14.42 -5.03
CA TYR A 186 4.21 14.39 -4.76
C TYR A 186 5.02 14.10 -6.03
N ASP A 187 6.20 14.73 -6.16
CA ASP A 187 6.99 14.71 -7.42
C ASP A 187 7.59 13.35 -7.75
N ASN A 188 8.00 12.56 -6.74
CA ASN A 188 8.59 11.24 -6.92
C ASN A 188 7.81 10.21 -6.12
N VAL A 189 6.68 9.77 -6.63
CA VAL A 189 5.83 8.79 -5.96
C VAL A 189 5.31 7.75 -6.96
N TYR A 190 5.24 6.51 -6.50
CA TYR A 190 4.44 5.48 -7.15
C TYR A 190 3.15 5.27 -6.37
N VAL A 191 2.00 5.34 -7.05
CA VAL A 191 0.67 5.17 -6.44
C VAL A 191 -0.11 4.12 -7.21
N ALA A 192 -0.60 3.10 -6.52
CA ALA A 192 -1.49 2.12 -7.12
C ALA A 192 -2.75 1.88 -6.29
N GLN A 193 -3.85 1.57 -6.97
CA GLN A 193 -5.08 1.12 -6.37
C GLN A 193 -5.43 -0.24 -6.96
N VAL A 194 -5.53 -1.28 -6.13
CA VAL A 194 -5.64 -2.67 -6.57
C VAL A 194 -6.77 -3.41 -5.88
N CYS A 195 -7.28 -4.45 -6.53
CA CYS A 195 -8.31 -5.34 -6.01
C CYS A 195 -7.98 -6.77 -6.46
N LEU A 196 -7.44 -7.59 -5.55
CA LEU A 196 -6.85 -8.88 -5.87
C LEU A 196 -7.85 -9.84 -6.52
N GLY A 197 -9.05 -9.96 -5.98
CA GLY A 197 -10.07 -10.87 -6.51
C GLY A 197 -10.65 -10.43 -7.86
N ALA A 198 -10.49 -9.16 -8.22
CA ALA A 198 -10.93 -8.64 -9.51
C ALA A 198 -9.84 -8.74 -10.59
N ASN A 199 -8.58 -8.48 -10.24
CA ASN A 199 -7.46 -8.52 -11.20
C ASN A 199 -6.14 -8.88 -10.49
N VAL A 200 -5.79 -10.16 -10.55
CA VAL A 200 -4.57 -10.71 -9.94
C VAL A 200 -3.31 -10.18 -10.63
N GLU A 201 -3.32 -10.10 -11.97
CA GLU A 201 -2.14 -9.69 -12.75
C GLU A 201 -1.78 -8.22 -12.47
N SER A 202 -2.78 -7.34 -12.48
CA SER A 202 -2.61 -5.93 -12.13
C SER A 202 -2.07 -5.76 -10.71
N THR A 203 -2.58 -6.55 -9.75
CA THR A 203 -2.12 -6.54 -8.37
C THR A 203 -0.65 -6.95 -8.27
N ILE A 204 -0.25 -8.06 -8.91
CA ILE A 204 1.15 -8.52 -8.93
C ILE A 204 2.06 -7.46 -9.59
N SER A 205 1.61 -6.87 -10.69
CA SER A 205 2.35 -5.80 -11.39
C SER A 205 2.57 -4.60 -10.47
N ALA A 206 1.53 -4.16 -9.76
CA ALA A 206 1.63 -3.04 -8.82
C ALA A 206 2.68 -3.29 -7.72
N PHE A 207 2.74 -4.49 -7.15
CA PHE A 207 3.74 -4.83 -6.14
C PHE A 207 5.17 -4.89 -6.71
N LYS A 208 5.35 -5.39 -7.93
CA LYS A 208 6.65 -5.40 -8.62
C LYS A 208 7.12 -3.98 -8.92
N GLU A 209 6.27 -3.17 -9.54
CA GLU A 209 6.56 -1.79 -9.89
C GLU A 209 6.86 -0.93 -8.65
N ALA A 210 6.12 -1.11 -7.55
CA ALA A 210 6.40 -0.45 -6.28
C ALA A 210 7.78 -0.84 -5.72
N ASN A 211 8.16 -2.11 -5.80
CA ASN A 211 9.45 -2.58 -5.29
C ASN A 211 10.63 -2.15 -6.19
N GLU A 212 10.38 -1.87 -7.46
CA GLU A 212 11.37 -1.39 -8.44
C GLU A 212 11.51 0.14 -8.44
N HIS A 213 10.49 0.85 -7.96
CA HIS A 213 10.50 2.30 -7.88
C HIS A 213 11.54 2.79 -6.86
N ILE A 214 12.38 3.75 -7.25
CA ILE A 214 13.36 4.38 -6.35
C ILE A 214 12.72 5.63 -5.75
N GLY A 215 12.12 5.48 -4.58
CA GLY A 215 11.36 6.51 -3.89
C GLY A 215 10.19 5.90 -3.12
N PRO A 216 9.31 6.73 -2.56
CA PRO A 216 8.14 6.25 -1.82
C PRO A 216 7.09 5.66 -2.76
N SER A 217 6.57 4.50 -2.38
CA SER A 217 5.47 3.84 -3.09
C SER A 217 4.28 3.62 -2.15
N ILE A 218 3.06 3.80 -2.64
CA ILE A 218 1.85 3.49 -1.90
C ILE A 218 0.88 2.65 -2.74
N ILE A 219 0.50 1.50 -2.21
CA ILE A 219 -0.52 0.61 -2.80
C ILE A 219 -1.74 0.61 -1.88
N ILE A 220 -2.90 0.96 -2.43
CA ILE A 220 -4.18 0.92 -1.75
C ILE A 220 -4.94 -0.31 -2.25
N ALA A 221 -5.00 -1.34 -1.43
CA ALA A 221 -5.64 -2.60 -1.75
C ALA A 221 -7.03 -2.68 -1.13
N TYR A 222 -8.07 -2.84 -1.96
CA TYR A 222 -9.40 -3.13 -1.45
C TYR A 222 -9.38 -4.46 -0.68
N ALA A 223 -9.89 -4.45 0.54
CA ALA A 223 -9.91 -5.61 1.43
C ALA A 223 -11.33 -5.85 1.96
N PRO A 224 -12.07 -6.84 1.44
CA PRO A 224 -13.40 -7.18 1.95
C PRO A 224 -13.38 -7.48 3.45
N CYS A 225 -14.39 -6.99 4.17
CA CYS A 225 -14.50 -7.17 5.60
C CYS A 225 -15.82 -7.87 5.97
N ILE A 226 -15.79 -8.70 7.01
CA ILE A 226 -16.99 -9.34 7.56
C ILE A 226 -18.07 -8.31 7.95
N LEU A 227 -17.65 -7.10 8.36
CA LEU A 227 -18.53 -6.00 8.74
C LEU A 227 -19.24 -5.32 7.56
N HIS A 228 -18.83 -5.59 6.32
CA HIS A 228 -19.60 -5.17 5.14
C HIS A 228 -20.95 -5.91 5.09
N GLY A 229 -21.00 -7.11 5.64
CA GLY A 229 -22.19 -7.95 5.61
C GLY A 229 -22.55 -8.40 4.20
N ILE A 230 -21.55 -8.93 3.47
CA ILE A 230 -21.69 -9.43 2.10
C ILE A 230 -22.72 -10.55 2.07
N LYS A 231 -23.66 -10.49 1.14
CA LYS A 231 -24.71 -11.50 0.94
C LYS A 231 -24.09 -12.87 0.71
N GLY A 232 -24.45 -13.85 1.56
CA GLY A 232 -23.90 -15.19 1.55
C GLY A 232 -22.59 -15.35 2.31
N GLY A 233 -22.07 -14.26 2.92
CA GLY A 233 -20.88 -14.26 3.78
C GLY A 233 -19.56 -14.14 3.02
N MET A 234 -18.46 -14.24 3.75
CA MET A 234 -17.10 -13.99 3.22
C MET A 234 -16.65 -15.00 2.16
N LYS A 235 -17.29 -16.15 2.01
CA LYS A 235 -17.03 -17.06 0.89
C LYS A 235 -17.29 -16.45 -0.48
N ASN A 236 -18.09 -15.39 -0.55
CA ASN A 236 -18.41 -14.65 -1.75
C ASN A 236 -17.54 -13.40 -1.93
N SER A 237 -16.49 -13.20 -1.12
CA SER A 237 -15.66 -11.99 -1.16
C SER A 237 -15.02 -11.76 -2.52
N LEU A 238 -14.51 -12.80 -3.20
CA LEU A 238 -13.89 -12.67 -4.53
C LEU A 238 -14.90 -12.25 -5.61
N GLU A 239 -16.12 -12.74 -5.55
CA GLU A 239 -17.18 -12.32 -6.49
C GLU A 239 -17.63 -10.88 -6.21
N GLU A 240 -17.69 -10.48 -4.94
CA GLU A 240 -17.96 -9.09 -4.55
C GLU A 240 -16.85 -8.15 -5.02
N GLU A 241 -15.58 -8.54 -4.90
CA GLU A 241 -14.45 -7.76 -5.42
C GLU A 241 -14.54 -7.54 -6.94
N LYS A 242 -14.92 -8.58 -7.70
CA LYS A 242 -15.18 -8.43 -9.14
C LYS A 242 -16.32 -7.46 -9.44
N LEU A 243 -17.41 -7.54 -8.69
CA LEU A 243 -18.55 -6.65 -8.82
C LEU A 243 -18.18 -5.20 -8.49
N ILE A 244 -17.40 -4.98 -7.43
CA ILE A 244 -16.91 -3.68 -6.98
C ILE A 244 -16.09 -2.98 -8.08
N VAL A 245 -15.20 -3.70 -8.76
CA VAL A 245 -14.42 -3.12 -9.87
C VAL A 245 -15.29 -2.90 -11.11
N LYS A 246 -16.09 -3.89 -11.50
CA LYS A 246 -16.96 -3.79 -12.68
C LYS A 246 -18.00 -2.67 -12.57
N SER A 247 -18.48 -2.39 -11.38
CA SER A 247 -19.47 -1.34 -11.12
C SER A 247 -18.90 0.08 -11.04
N GLY A 248 -17.56 0.23 -11.03
CA GLY A 248 -16.90 1.52 -10.80
C GLY A 248 -16.92 1.99 -9.36
N TYR A 249 -17.29 1.13 -8.42
CA TYR A 249 -17.23 1.44 -7.01
C TYR A 249 -15.79 1.68 -6.53
N PHE A 250 -14.84 0.88 -7.00
CA PHE A 250 -13.43 0.96 -6.67
C PHE A 250 -12.59 0.87 -7.97
N PRO A 251 -12.13 2.00 -8.53
CA PRO A 251 -11.27 2.00 -9.71
C PRO A 251 -9.91 1.39 -9.37
N ILE A 252 -9.36 0.59 -10.27
CA ILE A 252 -8.02 0.01 -10.14
C ILE A 252 -7.09 0.60 -11.19
N PHE A 253 -5.90 1.04 -10.74
CA PHE A 253 -4.94 1.74 -11.58
C PHE A 253 -3.53 1.71 -11.00
N ARG A 254 -2.55 2.08 -11.83
CA ARG A 254 -1.16 2.29 -11.46
C ARG A 254 -0.67 3.63 -12.00
N TYR A 255 0.05 4.36 -11.17
CA TYR A 255 0.59 5.67 -11.48
C TYR A 255 2.05 5.77 -11.06
N ASN A 256 2.92 6.12 -11.99
CA ASN A 256 4.33 6.41 -11.72
C ASN A 256 4.63 7.85 -12.10
N LYS A 257 4.77 8.73 -11.11
CA LYS A 257 5.00 10.16 -11.32
C LYS A 257 6.32 10.42 -12.03
N SER A 258 7.40 9.73 -11.64
CA SER A 258 8.72 9.95 -12.23
C SER A 258 8.83 9.53 -13.70
N LYS A 259 7.92 8.68 -14.16
CA LYS A 259 7.80 8.28 -15.57
C LYS A 259 6.67 8.98 -16.33
N ASN A 260 5.89 9.80 -15.63
CA ASN A 260 4.66 10.41 -16.13
C ASN A 260 3.65 9.38 -16.70
N GLU A 261 3.59 8.19 -16.12
CA GLU A 261 2.76 7.07 -16.58
C GLU A 261 1.55 6.87 -15.68
N PHE A 262 0.36 6.87 -16.24
CA PHE A 262 -0.88 6.46 -15.57
C PHE A 262 -1.58 5.39 -16.40
N LYS A 263 -2.05 4.34 -15.74
CA LYS A 263 -2.78 3.25 -16.39
C LYS A 263 -3.98 2.81 -15.55
N LEU A 264 -5.18 2.97 -16.12
CA LEU A 264 -6.37 2.31 -15.61
C LEU A 264 -6.32 0.81 -15.97
N ASP A 265 -6.29 -0.05 -14.98
CA ASP A 265 -6.24 -1.50 -15.19
C ASP A 265 -7.63 -2.12 -15.48
N TYR A 266 -8.71 -1.34 -15.33
CA TYR A 266 -10.06 -1.71 -15.74
C TYR A 266 -10.86 -0.48 -16.20
N LYS A 267 -11.29 -0.48 -17.47
CA LYS A 267 -12.00 0.66 -18.12
C LYS A 267 -13.48 0.38 -18.42
N ASN A 268 -13.86 -0.90 -18.58
CA ASN A 268 -15.21 -1.29 -19.03
C ASN A 268 -16.20 -1.30 -17.86
N VAL A 269 -16.36 -0.14 -17.21
CA VAL A 269 -17.21 0.01 -16.03
C VAL A 269 -18.67 0.14 -16.43
N ASP A 270 -19.55 -0.65 -15.78
CA ASP A 270 -21.01 -0.52 -15.87
C ASP A 270 -21.59 -0.02 -14.54
N PHE A 271 -21.90 1.26 -14.47
CA PHE A 271 -22.50 1.88 -13.29
C PHE A 271 -23.92 1.36 -12.96
N ASN A 272 -24.58 0.64 -13.86
CA ASN A 272 -25.86 0.00 -13.53
C ASN A 272 -25.67 -1.12 -12.50
N LEU A 273 -24.52 -1.79 -12.52
CA LEU A 273 -24.15 -2.81 -11.53
C LEU A 273 -23.91 -2.24 -10.12
N TYR A 274 -23.71 -0.92 -9.99
CA TYR A 274 -23.46 -0.30 -8.69
C TYR A 274 -24.59 -0.54 -7.69
N THR A 275 -25.83 -0.57 -8.16
CA THR A 275 -27.00 -0.87 -7.32
C THR A 275 -26.98 -2.29 -6.75
N GLU A 276 -26.26 -3.22 -7.38
CA GLU A 276 -26.09 -4.59 -6.89
C GLU A 276 -25.12 -4.61 -5.70
N VAL A 277 -24.02 -3.86 -5.76
CA VAL A 277 -23.11 -3.67 -4.62
C VAL A 277 -23.89 -3.18 -3.40
N LEU A 278 -24.71 -2.12 -3.59
CA LEU A 278 -25.50 -1.53 -2.51
C LEU A 278 -26.54 -2.49 -1.92
N LYS A 279 -27.04 -3.46 -2.72
CA LYS A 279 -27.97 -4.50 -2.26
C LYS A 279 -27.26 -5.71 -1.65
N ASN A 280 -26.02 -5.98 -2.05
CA ASN A 280 -25.25 -7.12 -1.56
C ASN A 280 -24.66 -6.88 -0.17
N GLU A 281 -24.38 -5.65 0.19
CA GLU A 281 -23.75 -5.33 1.46
C GLU A 281 -24.75 -4.79 2.48
N THR A 282 -24.82 -5.41 3.65
CA THR A 282 -25.72 -5.03 4.75
C THR A 282 -25.52 -3.57 5.17
N ARG A 283 -24.27 -3.07 5.17
CA ARG A 283 -23.94 -1.69 5.53
C ARG A 283 -24.65 -0.63 4.67
N TYR A 284 -25.09 -0.95 3.47
CA TYR A 284 -25.90 -0.07 2.61
C TYR A 284 -27.39 -0.44 2.63
N LYS A 285 -27.69 -1.73 2.65
CA LYS A 285 -29.08 -2.20 2.61
C LYS A 285 -29.92 -1.67 3.75
N MET A 286 -29.34 -1.61 4.96
CA MET A 286 -30.02 -1.14 6.16
C MET A 286 -30.37 0.35 6.15
N ILE A 287 -29.83 1.16 5.22
CA ILE A 287 -30.09 2.61 5.21
C ILE A 287 -31.57 2.93 5.01
N ALA A 288 -32.29 2.12 4.25
CA ALA A 288 -33.72 2.28 4.01
C ALA A 288 -34.56 2.11 5.27
N GLU A 289 -34.10 1.31 6.22
CA GLU A 289 -34.77 1.04 7.49
C GLU A 289 -34.46 2.13 8.53
N VAL A 290 -33.17 2.49 8.67
CA VAL A 290 -32.73 3.41 9.73
C VAL A 290 -32.85 4.89 9.36
N ASN A 291 -32.90 5.21 8.06
CA ASN A 291 -33.01 6.60 7.60
C ASN A 291 -33.86 6.71 6.32
N PRO A 292 -35.13 6.27 6.31
CA PRO A 292 -35.96 6.19 5.10
C PRO A 292 -36.12 7.52 4.38
N LYS A 293 -36.16 8.64 5.11
CA LYS A 293 -36.31 9.99 4.52
C LYS A 293 -35.13 10.39 3.63
N ASN A 294 -33.91 9.94 3.93
CA ASN A 294 -32.71 10.33 3.20
C ASN A 294 -32.05 9.18 2.46
N ALA A 295 -32.53 7.94 2.60
CA ALA A 295 -31.92 6.75 2.03
C ALA A 295 -31.69 6.89 0.53
N LYS A 296 -32.73 7.21 -0.24
CA LYS A 296 -32.66 7.37 -1.70
C LYS A 296 -31.59 8.41 -2.10
N ARG A 297 -31.59 9.58 -1.43
CA ARG A 297 -30.64 10.65 -1.73
C ARG A 297 -29.20 10.21 -1.42
N LEU A 298 -28.95 9.62 -0.26
CA LEU A 298 -27.61 9.18 0.14
C LEU A 298 -27.05 8.09 -0.78
N LEU A 299 -27.91 7.16 -1.25
CA LEU A 299 -27.48 6.13 -2.20
C LEU A 299 -27.17 6.72 -3.58
N ILE A 300 -27.97 7.67 -4.07
CA ILE A 300 -27.68 8.39 -5.32
C ILE A 300 -26.40 9.21 -5.19
N ASP A 301 -26.21 9.91 -4.09
CA ASP A 301 -24.99 10.69 -3.82
C ASP A 301 -23.74 9.79 -3.74
N ASN A 302 -23.89 8.54 -3.28
CA ASN A 302 -22.81 7.55 -3.30
C ASN A 302 -22.40 7.18 -4.72
N ILE A 303 -23.38 6.81 -5.57
CA ILE A 303 -23.15 6.46 -6.98
C ILE A 303 -22.51 7.63 -7.74
N ASN A 304 -23.01 8.83 -7.55
CA ASN A 304 -22.47 10.02 -8.22
C ASN A 304 -21.01 10.28 -7.80
N SER A 305 -20.71 10.18 -6.52
CA SER A 305 -19.32 10.35 -6.04
C SER A 305 -18.35 9.30 -6.59
N ALA A 306 -18.83 8.06 -6.80
CA ALA A 306 -18.01 7.02 -7.43
C ALA A 306 -17.78 7.30 -8.91
N ARG A 307 -18.83 7.77 -9.63
CA ARG A 307 -18.75 8.14 -11.05
C ARG A 307 -17.79 9.32 -11.25
N GLU A 308 -17.88 10.36 -10.42
CA GLU A 308 -16.97 11.52 -10.46
C GLU A 308 -15.52 11.08 -10.26
N ARG A 309 -15.27 10.20 -9.27
CA ARG A 309 -13.94 9.67 -9.01
C ARG A 309 -13.39 8.83 -10.16
N PHE A 310 -14.19 7.95 -10.74
CA PHE A 310 -13.79 7.14 -11.90
C PHE A 310 -13.48 8.01 -13.12
N ASN A 311 -14.33 8.97 -13.43
CA ASN A 311 -14.14 9.89 -14.56
C ASN A 311 -12.86 10.73 -14.37
N TYR A 312 -12.57 11.19 -13.16
CA TYR A 312 -11.31 11.89 -12.86
C TYR A 312 -10.08 11.06 -13.26
N TYR A 313 -10.06 9.76 -12.93
CA TYR A 313 -8.94 8.89 -13.28
C TYR A 313 -8.89 8.55 -14.77
N LEU A 314 -10.04 8.44 -15.41
CA LEU A 314 -10.12 8.25 -16.86
C LEU A 314 -9.59 9.48 -17.62
N ASP A 315 -9.99 10.67 -17.20
CA ASP A 315 -9.51 11.94 -17.78
C ASP A 315 -8.00 12.13 -17.56
N LEU A 316 -7.50 11.73 -16.39
CA LEU A 316 -6.06 11.76 -16.09
C LEU A 316 -5.26 10.86 -17.04
N GLU A 317 -5.73 9.63 -17.28
CA GLU A 317 -5.08 8.72 -18.23
C GLU A 317 -5.05 9.29 -19.63
N ASN A 318 -6.19 9.80 -20.11
CA ASN A 318 -6.30 10.38 -21.46
C ASN A 318 -5.32 11.56 -21.61
N LYS A 319 -5.29 12.47 -20.65
CA LYS A 319 -4.40 13.64 -20.67
C LYS A 319 -2.93 13.23 -20.75
N LEU A 320 -2.48 12.30 -19.90
CA LEU A 320 -1.07 11.87 -19.88
C LEU A 320 -0.70 11.07 -21.15
N THR A 321 -1.67 10.39 -21.77
CA THR A 321 -1.44 9.69 -23.03
C THR A 321 -1.29 10.67 -24.19
N GLU A 322 -2.04 11.77 -24.20
CA GLU A 322 -1.94 12.83 -25.22
C GLU A 322 -0.59 13.57 -25.13
N GLU A 323 -0.13 13.90 -23.91
CA GLU A 323 1.18 14.56 -23.70
C GLU A 323 2.35 13.72 -24.25
N VAL A 324 2.30 12.39 -24.14
CA VAL A 324 3.35 11.49 -24.66
C VAL A 324 3.37 11.40 -26.20
N ILE A 325 2.27 11.71 -26.87
CA ILE A 325 2.19 11.67 -28.35
C ILE A 325 2.70 12.98 -28.97
N GLU A 326 2.68 14.08 -28.23
CA GLU A 326 3.13 15.41 -28.71
C GLU A 326 4.64 15.65 -28.53
N ASP A 327 5.34 14.85 -27.70
CA ASP A 327 6.80 14.88 -27.51
C ASP A 327 7.50 13.89 -28.47
#